data_48c070091264170779f80b311764690c
#
_entry.id   48c070091264170779f80b311764690c
#
_cell.length_a   1.000
_cell.length_b   1.000
_cell.length_c   1.000
_cell.angle_alpha   90.00
_cell.angle_beta   90.00
_cell.angle_gamma   90.00
#
_symmetry.space_group_name_H-M   'P 1'
#
loop_
_entity.id
_entity.type
_entity.pdbx_description
1 polymer ?
#
loop_
_entity_poly.entity_id
_entity_poly.type
_entity_poly.pdbx_seq_one_letter_code
_entity_poly.pdbx_strand_id
1 'polypeptide(L)'
;MVDELLFFMEVLVGGLLAGTMYSLVALGFVLIFKASATFNFSQGAMVFFSVLAFCGFMQDFNIPFVIAFILAALLMVVVGLCTERFVLRPLMNASEDTVLMATIGLGYVLEGLAQAAWGVEVRRLDLGIGDFPVPWIADNLKLFISALDIFAGLVAALMI
;
A
#
# COMPACT_ATOMS: atom_id res chain seq x y z
N MET A 1 2.12 26.66 -25.14
CA MET A 1 2.14 25.41 -25.95
C MET A 1 3.23 24.42 -25.46
N VAL A 2 4.52 24.81 -25.43
CA VAL A 2 5.57 23.89 -24.95
C VAL A 2 5.40 23.57 -23.46
N ASP A 3 5.10 24.56 -22.65
CA ASP A 3 4.91 24.39 -21.19
C ASP A 3 3.66 23.57 -20.87
N GLU A 4 2.59 23.70 -21.63
CA GLU A 4 1.37 22.88 -21.49
C GLU A 4 1.64 21.42 -21.87
N LEU A 5 2.46 21.18 -22.91
CA LEU A 5 2.85 19.84 -23.33
C LEU A 5 3.77 19.17 -22.27
N LEU A 6 4.70 19.93 -21.68
CA LEU A 6 5.56 19.46 -20.61
C LEU A 6 4.75 19.10 -19.36
N PHE A 7 3.82 19.96 -18.97
CA PHE A 7 2.91 19.68 -17.86
C PHE A 7 2.05 18.44 -18.12
N PHE A 8 1.52 18.29 -19.33
CA PHE A 8 0.77 17.09 -19.70
C PHE A 8 1.63 15.81 -19.58
N MET A 9 2.88 15.85 -20.05
CA MET A 9 3.81 14.72 -19.94
C MET A 9 4.15 14.38 -18.49
N GLU A 10 4.33 15.38 -17.63
CA GLU A 10 4.58 15.21 -16.21
C GLU A 10 3.41 14.49 -15.52
N VAL A 11 2.18 14.97 -15.75
CA VAL A 11 0.97 14.35 -15.20
C VAL A 11 0.77 12.93 -15.75
N LEU A 12 1.05 12.72 -17.04
CA LEU A 12 0.93 11.41 -17.68
C LEU A 12 1.91 10.39 -17.04
N VAL A 13 3.16 10.76 -16.90
CA VAL A 13 4.18 9.87 -16.31
C VAL A 13 3.91 9.62 -14.84
N GLY A 14 3.57 10.67 -14.06
CA GLY A 14 3.16 10.51 -12.67
C GLY A 14 1.93 9.61 -12.51
N GLY A 15 0.94 9.77 -13.38
CA GLY A 15 -0.25 8.91 -13.42
C GLY A 15 0.06 7.45 -13.76
N LEU A 16 0.98 7.20 -14.70
CA LEU A 16 1.43 5.85 -15.04
C LEU A 16 2.16 5.19 -13.86
N LEU A 17 3.05 5.92 -13.19
CA LEU A 17 3.77 5.41 -12.01
C LEU A 17 2.79 5.09 -10.86
N ALA A 18 1.85 5.99 -10.57
CA ALA A 18 0.79 5.73 -9.60
C ALA A 18 -0.07 4.51 -10.00
N GLY A 19 -0.40 4.39 -11.29
CA GLY A 19 -1.15 3.27 -11.84
C GLY A 19 -0.47 1.92 -11.62
N THR A 20 0.86 1.84 -11.73
CA THR A 20 1.59 0.60 -11.42
C THR A 20 1.50 0.21 -9.94
N MET A 21 1.52 1.17 -9.02
CA MET A 21 1.31 0.92 -7.60
C MET A 21 -0.11 0.43 -7.31
N TYR A 22 -1.12 1.03 -7.93
CA TYR A 22 -2.50 0.56 -7.79
C TYR A 22 -2.72 -0.84 -8.39
N SER A 23 -1.98 -1.19 -9.45
CA SER A 23 -2.08 -2.52 -10.05
C SER A 23 -1.56 -3.62 -9.14
N LEU A 24 -0.56 -3.34 -8.28
CA LEU A 24 -0.14 -4.27 -7.22
C LEU A 24 -1.26 -4.56 -6.22
N VAL A 25 -1.98 -3.51 -5.79
CA VAL A 25 -3.12 -3.68 -4.88
C VAL A 25 -4.22 -4.49 -5.57
N ALA A 26 -4.51 -4.20 -6.84
CA ALA A 26 -5.48 -4.94 -7.63
C ALA A 26 -5.09 -6.41 -7.81
N LEU A 27 -3.81 -6.70 -8.05
CA LEU A 27 -3.28 -8.05 -8.11
C LEU A 27 -3.50 -8.80 -6.79
N GLY A 28 -3.30 -8.13 -5.66
CA GLY A 28 -3.61 -8.67 -4.33
C GLY A 28 -5.09 -9.06 -4.20
N PHE A 29 -6.02 -8.23 -4.67
CA PHE A 29 -7.45 -8.56 -4.71
C PHE A 29 -7.73 -9.80 -5.55
N VAL A 30 -7.14 -9.89 -6.74
CA VAL A 30 -7.31 -11.04 -7.65
C VAL A 30 -6.77 -12.32 -7.00
N LEU A 31 -5.62 -12.25 -6.35
CA LEU A 31 -5.02 -13.42 -5.68
C LEU A 31 -5.88 -13.92 -4.52
N ILE A 32 -6.38 -13.01 -3.67
CA ILE A 32 -7.27 -13.36 -2.56
C ILE A 32 -8.57 -13.97 -3.11
N PHE A 33 -9.19 -13.33 -4.10
CA PHE A 33 -10.40 -13.84 -4.72
C PHE A 33 -10.18 -15.23 -5.35
N LYS A 34 -9.07 -15.43 -6.03
CA LYS A 34 -8.73 -16.73 -6.65
C LYS A 34 -8.50 -17.83 -5.60
N ALA A 35 -7.98 -17.47 -4.43
CA ALA A 35 -7.72 -18.42 -3.35
C ALA A 35 -8.95 -18.74 -2.49
N SER A 36 -9.82 -17.76 -2.24
CA SER A 36 -10.96 -17.88 -1.30
C SER A 36 -12.32 -17.88 -1.97
N ALA A 37 -12.40 -17.58 -3.27
CA ALA A 37 -13.64 -17.33 -4.03
C ALA A 37 -14.55 -16.25 -3.41
N THR A 38 -14.00 -15.41 -2.52
CA THR A 38 -14.71 -14.32 -1.85
C THR A 38 -13.96 -13.00 -1.99
N PHE A 39 -14.69 -11.89 -2.14
CA PHE A 39 -14.09 -10.56 -2.12
C PHE A 39 -13.81 -10.12 -0.70
N ASN A 40 -12.56 -9.76 -0.43
CA ASN A 40 -12.16 -9.20 0.86
C ASN A 40 -12.03 -7.67 0.76
N PHE A 41 -13.07 -6.94 1.15
CA PHE A 41 -13.08 -5.48 1.11
C PHE A 41 -12.19 -4.83 2.19
N SER A 42 -11.70 -5.59 3.17
CA SER A 42 -10.75 -5.07 4.17
C SER A 42 -9.31 -4.96 3.65
N GLN A 43 -9.04 -5.38 2.40
CA GLN A 43 -7.67 -5.39 1.88
C GLN A 43 -7.02 -4.01 1.89
N GLY A 44 -7.75 -2.95 1.55
CA GLY A 44 -7.24 -1.57 1.64
C GLY A 44 -6.82 -1.20 3.07
N ALA A 45 -7.63 -1.56 4.06
CA ALA A 45 -7.31 -1.36 5.46
C ALA A 45 -6.11 -2.21 5.92
N MET A 46 -5.94 -3.41 5.37
CA MET A 46 -4.74 -4.25 5.62
C MET A 46 -3.48 -3.59 5.07
N VAL A 47 -3.52 -3.00 3.87
CA VAL A 47 -2.40 -2.25 3.30
C VAL A 47 -2.07 -1.05 4.20
N PHE A 48 -3.08 -0.27 4.59
CA PHE A 48 -2.92 0.86 5.50
C PHE A 48 -2.30 0.43 6.85
N PHE A 49 -2.82 -0.64 7.45
CA PHE A 49 -2.28 -1.21 8.70
C PHE A 49 -0.80 -1.62 8.54
N SER A 50 -0.45 -2.27 7.44
CA SER A 50 0.93 -2.72 7.18
C SER A 50 1.90 -1.55 7.07
N VAL A 51 1.50 -0.47 6.39
CA VAL A 51 2.34 0.74 6.24
C VAL A 51 2.53 1.44 7.57
N LEU A 52 1.46 1.62 8.36
CA LEU A 52 1.56 2.21 9.69
C LEU A 52 2.42 1.37 10.64
N ALA A 53 2.28 0.04 10.63
CA ALA A 53 3.11 -0.86 11.42
C ALA A 53 4.60 -0.72 11.03
N PHE A 54 4.88 -0.71 9.73
CA PHE A 54 6.24 -0.54 9.24
C PHE A 54 6.86 0.80 9.65
N CYS A 55 6.12 1.90 9.45
CA CYS A 55 6.55 3.24 9.89
C CYS A 55 6.75 3.29 11.41
N GLY A 56 5.85 2.69 12.18
CA GLY A 56 5.95 2.61 13.64
C GLY A 56 7.20 1.86 14.09
N PHE A 57 7.50 0.71 13.49
CA PHE A 57 8.72 -0.03 13.81
C PHE A 57 9.99 0.76 13.50
N MET A 58 10.01 1.52 12.42
CA MET A 58 11.16 2.37 12.08
C MET A 58 11.29 3.60 12.98
N GLN A 59 10.20 4.31 13.24
CA GLN A 59 10.23 5.62 13.90
C GLN A 59 10.13 5.53 15.42
N ASP A 60 9.22 4.71 15.94
CA ASP A 60 8.98 4.63 17.38
C ASP A 60 10.00 3.71 18.08
N PHE A 61 10.42 2.63 17.39
CA PHE A 61 11.38 1.66 17.94
C PHE A 61 12.80 1.80 17.38
N ASN A 62 13.03 2.73 16.44
CA ASN A 62 14.33 2.93 15.77
C ASN A 62 14.91 1.65 15.17
N ILE A 63 14.05 0.78 14.62
CA ILE A 63 14.45 -0.49 14.03
C ILE A 63 14.97 -0.24 12.59
N PRO A 64 16.09 -0.86 12.17
CA PRO A 64 16.59 -0.73 10.81
C PRO A 64 15.56 -1.20 9.77
N PHE A 65 15.55 -0.54 8.59
CA PHE A 65 14.60 -0.76 7.50
C PHE A 65 14.31 -2.25 7.21
N VAL A 66 15.36 -3.07 7.05
CA VAL A 66 15.20 -4.49 6.69
C VAL A 66 14.48 -5.28 7.78
N ILE A 67 14.82 -5.03 9.04
CA ILE A 67 14.21 -5.72 10.18
C ILE A 67 12.78 -5.24 10.38
N ALA A 68 12.53 -3.94 10.27
CA ALA A 68 11.18 -3.37 10.33
C ALA A 68 10.27 -3.94 9.23
N PHE A 69 10.79 -4.11 8.01
CA PHE A 69 10.06 -4.73 6.90
C PHE A 69 9.69 -6.19 7.21
N ILE A 70 10.64 -6.99 7.70
CA ILE A 70 10.39 -8.39 8.08
C ILE A 70 9.36 -8.47 9.20
N LEU A 71 9.47 -7.62 10.23
CA LEU A 71 8.51 -7.58 11.34
C LEU A 71 7.10 -7.18 10.88
N ALA A 72 6.99 -6.17 10.01
CA ALA A 72 5.71 -5.77 9.43
C ALA A 72 5.11 -6.90 8.57
N ALA A 73 5.92 -7.59 7.76
CA ALA A 73 5.47 -8.73 6.99
C ALA A 73 4.99 -9.89 7.89
N LEU A 74 5.72 -10.23 8.95
CA LEU A 74 5.31 -11.25 9.92
C LEU A 74 4.00 -10.85 10.64
N LEU A 75 3.88 -9.60 11.03
CA LEU A 75 2.64 -9.08 11.63
C LEU A 75 1.47 -9.24 10.67
N MET A 76 1.66 -8.93 9.38
CA MET A 76 0.61 -9.08 8.37
C MET A 76 0.24 -10.53 8.11
N VAL A 77 1.18 -11.47 8.21
CA VAL A 77 0.86 -12.92 8.18
C VAL A 77 -0.07 -13.28 9.35
N VAL A 78 0.20 -12.80 10.55
CA VAL A 78 -0.65 -13.04 11.72
C VAL A 78 -2.04 -12.42 11.51
N VAL A 79 -2.12 -11.17 11.05
CA VAL A 79 -3.39 -10.48 10.75
C VAL A 79 -4.16 -11.27 9.68
N GLY A 80 -3.51 -11.72 8.62
CA GLY A 80 -4.11 -12.53 7.57
C GLY A 80 -4.68 -13.86 8.09
N LEU A 81 -3.91 -14.59 8.90
CA LEU A 81 -4.35 -15.83 9.53
C LEU A 81 -5.53 -15.61 10.50
N CYS A 82 -5.49 -14.53 11.28
CA CYS A 82 -6.61 -14.15 12.15
C CYS A 82 -7.85 -13.83 11.33
N THR A 83 -7.72 -13.05 10.27
CA THR A 83 -8.83 -12.70 9.38
C THR A 83 -9.43 -13.95 8.73
N GLU A 84 -8.60 -14.82 8.19
CA GLU A 84 -9.08 -16.08 7.58
C GLU A 84 -9.81 -16.93 8.62
N ARG A 85 -9.20 -17.15 9.78
CA ARG A 85 -9.72 -18.08 10.78
C ARG A 85 -10.98 -17.58 11.50
N PHE A 86 -11.00 -16.30 11.85
CA PHE A 86 -12.08 -15.73 12.70
C PHE A 86 -13.17 -15.02 11.91
N VAL A 87 -12.89 -14.54 10.70
CA VAL A 87 -13.85 -13.80 9.88
C VAL A 87 -14.26 -14.57 8.65
N LEU A 88 -13.33 -14.94 7.77
CA LEU A 88 -13.69 -15.54 6.47
C LEU A 88 -14.16 -16.98 6.62
N ARG A 89 -13.49 -17.79 7.42
CA ARG A 89 -13.81 -19.21 7.57
C ARG A 89 -15.23 -19.48 8.12
N PRO A 90 -15.69 -18.77 9.17
CA PRO A 90 -17.08 -18.92 9.64
C PRO A 90 -18.12 -18.48 8.62
N LEU A 91 -17.75 -17.60 7.70
CA LEU A 91 -18.64 -17.01 6.69
C LEU A 91 -18.62 -17.73 5.35
N MET A 92 -17.91 -18.86 5.21
CA MET A 92 -17.80 -19.60 3.94
C MET A 92 -19.14 -20.07 3.36
N ASN A 93 -20.15 -20.29 4.21
CA ASN A 93 -21.49 -20.69 3.80
C ASN A 93 -22.52 -19.56 3.91
N ALA A 94 -22.10 -18.35 4.18
CA ALA A 94 -22.96 -17.18 4.26
C ALA A 94 -23.24 -16.59 2.86
N SER A 95 -24.24 -15.72 2.76
CA SER A 95 -24.49 -14.98 1.52
C SER A 95 -23.35 -14.02 1.21
N GLU A 96 -23.15 -13.70 -0.06
CA GLU A 96 -22.12 -12.76 -0.51
C GLU A 96 -22.25 -11.39 0.18
N ASP A 97 -23.48 -10.92 0.39
CA ASP A 97 -23.77 -9.68 1.10
C ASP A 97 -23.27 -9.71 2.56
N THR A 98 -23.41 -10.86 3.23
CA THR A 98 -22.93 -11.03 4.61
C THR A 98 -21.40 -10.96 4.66
N VAL A 99 -20.73 -11.62 3.73
CA VAL A 99 -19.25 -11.58 3.63
C VAL A 99 -18.77 -10.15 3.32
N LEU A 100 -19.47 -9.46 2.41
CA LEU A 100 -19.18 -8.06 2.07
C LEU A 100 -19.26 -7.17 3.32
N MET A 101 -20.38 -7.22 4.06
CA MET A 101 -20.57 -6.40 5.26
C MET A 101 -19.55 -6.75 6.35
N ALA A 102 -19.23 -8.02 6.54
CA ALA A 102 -18.24 -8.46 7.53
C ALA A 102 -16.83 -7.98 7.18
N THR A 103 -16.44 -8.01 5.90
CA THR A 103 -15.11 -7.55 5.47
C THR A 103 -14.99 -6.03 5.51
N ILE A 104 -16.06 -5.28 5.22
CA ILE A 104 -16.08 -3.82 5.43
C ILE A 104 -15.94 -3.52 6.94
N GLY A 105 -16.70 -4.20 7.80
CA GLY A 105 -16.58 -4.04 9.25
C GLY A 105 -15.17 -4.36 9.77
N LEU A 106 -14.56 -5.43 9.24
CA LEU A 106 -13.16 -5.76 9.55
C LEU A 106 -12.20 -4.65 9.14
N GLY A 107 -12.44 -3.99 7.98
CA GLY A 107 -11.68 -2.84 7.54
C GLY A 107 -11.65 -1.74 8.59
N TYR A 108 -12.81 -1.33 9.10
CA TYR A 108 -12.91 -0.33 10.16
C TYR A 108 -12.21 -0.75 11.46
N VAL A 109 -12.30 -2.03 11.83
CA VAL A 109 -11.58 -2.56 13.00
C VAL A 109 -10.07 -2.45 12.82
N LEU A 110 -9.54 -2.82 11.64
CA LEU A 110 -8.12 -2.73 11.33
C LEU A 110 -7.64 -1.27 11.32
N GLU A 111 -8.39 -0.37 10.70
CA GLU A 111 -8.07 1.06 10.72
C GLU A 111 -8.06 1.62 12.15
N GLY A 112 -9.07 1.30 12.95
CA GLY A 112 -9.13 1.71 14.35
C GLY A 112 -7.98 1.16 15.18
N LEU A 113 -7.61 -0.11 15.00
CA LEU A 113 -6.46 -0.72 15.66
C LEU A 113 -5.13 -0.09 15.22
N ALA A 114 -4.97 0.20 13.93
CA ALA A 114 -3.79 0.87 13.41
C ALA A 114 -3.62 2.26 14.04
N GLN A 115 -4.69 3.05 14.06
CA GLN A 115 -4.68 4.39 14.64
C GLN A 115 -4.49 4.37 16.16
N ALA A 116 -5.06 3.39 16.85
CA ALA A 116 -4.88 3.22 18.30
C ALA A 116 -3.44 2.84 18.67
N ALA A 117 -2.78 2.03 17.82
CA ALA A 117 -1.41 1.58 18.07
C ALA A 117 -0.35 2.64 17.70
N TRP A 118 -0.53 3.32 16.56
CA TRP A 118 0.50 4.22 15.98
C TRP A 118 0.06 5.67 15.82
N GLY A 119 -1.16 6.01 16.22
CA GLY A 119 -1.71 7.36 16.14
C GLY A 119 -2.31 7.70 14.77
N VAL A 120 -2.87 8.92 14.68
CA VAL A 120 -3.55 9.44 13.48
C VAL A 120 -2.70 10.46 12.70
N GLU A 121 -1.49 10.72 13.15
CA GLU A 121 -0.63 11.73 12.54
C GLU A 121 -0.03 11.23 11.23
N VAL A 122 0.15 12.16 10.30
CA VAL A 122 0.81 11.88 9.02
C VAL A 122 2.28 11.56 9.27
N ARG A 123 2.66 10.31 9.07
CA ARG A 123 4.05 9.86 9.21
C ARG A 123 4.79 10.04 7.89
N ARG A 124 5.89 10.77 7.91
CA ARG A 124 6.79 10.90 6.76
C ARG A 124 7.89 9.86 6.90
N LEU A 125 7.99 8.97 5.92
CA LEU A 125 9.04 7.97 5.88
C LEU A 125 10.25 8.55 5.16
N ASP A 126 11.32 8.80 5.92
CA ASP A 126 12.61 9.15 5.33
C ASP A 126 13.37 7.86 4.99
N LEU A 127 13.32 7.49 3.73
CA LEU A 127 14.03 6.31 3.21
C LEU A 127 15.49 6.61 2.84
N GLY A 128 15.96 7.84 3.08
CA GLY A 128 17.26 8.30 2.58
C GLY A 128 17.29 8.49 1.04
N ILE A 129 16.19 8.19 0.37
CA ILE A 129 15.95 8.52 -1.03
C ILE A 129 15.23 9.86 -1.01
N GLY A 130 15.95 10.95 -1.33
CA GLY A 130 15.35 12.29 -1.31
C GLY A 130 14.15 12.36 -2.27
N ASP A 131 13.06 12.94 -1.79
CA ASP A 131 11.89 13.28 -2.62
C ASP A 131 12.22 14.52 -3.49
N PHE A 132 13.36 14.41 -4.20
CA PHE A 132 13.84 15.45 -5.13
C PHE A 132 13.63 14.96 -6.56
N PRO A 133 13.27 15.88 -7.47
CA PRO A 133 13.25 15.56 -8.90
C PRO A 133 14.62 15.04 -9.33
N VAL A 134 14.64 14.01 -10.15
CA VAL A 134 15.89 13.47 -10.68
C VAL A 134 16.58 14.57 -11.50
N PRO A 135 17.80 15.04 -11.11
CA PRO A 135 18.42 16.22 -11.72
C PRO A 135 18.56 16.10 -13.23
N TRP A 136 18.94 14.92 -13.73
CA TRP A 136 19.07 14.68 -15.16
C TRP A 136 17.74 14.81 -15.94
N ILE A 137 16.62 14.38 -15.33
CA ILE A 137 15.28 14.47 -15.92
C ILE A 137 14.77 15.91 -15.84
N ALA A 138 15.01 16.57 -14.70
CA ALA A 138 14.62 17.96 -14.49
C ALA A 138 15.36 18.90 -15.45
N ASP A 139 16.68 18.71 -15.66
CA ASP A 139 17.50 19.57 -16.48
C ASP A 139 17.28 19.36 -17.99
N ASN A 140 17.13 18.09 -18.44
CA ASN A 140 17.01 17.78 -19.85
C ASN A 140 15.59 17.74 -20.36
N LEU A 141 14.63 17.24 -19.56
CA LEU A 141 13.24 17.06 -19.97
C LEU A 141 12.29 18.07 -19.29
N LYS A 142 12.79 18.87 -18.34
CA LYS A 142 11.99 19.82 -17.53
C LYS A 142 10.77 19.16 -16.86
N LEU A 143 10.88 17.88 -16.51
CA LEU A 143 9.86 17.10 -15.83
C LEU A 143 10.25 16.95 -14.36
N PHE A 144 9.37 17.36 -13.46
CA PHE A 144 9.58 17.28 -12.00
C PHE A 144 9.05 15.95 -11.46
N ILE A 145 9.69 14.83 -11.84
CA ILE A 145 9.33 13.49 -11.38
C ILE A 145 10.25 13.10 -10.23
N SER A 146 9.66 12.70 -9.08
CA SER A 146 10.43 12.27 -7.92
C SER A 146 11.20 10.97 -8.20
N ALA A 147 12.44 10.90 -7.70
CA ALA A 147 13.22 9.67 -7.73
C ALA A 147 12.52 8.53 -6.97
N LEU A 148 11.75 8.87 -5.94
CA LEU A 148 11.00 7.92 -5.13
C LEU A 148 9.84 7.31 -5.92
N ASP A 149 9.12 8.10 -6.72
CA ASP A 149 8.03 7.62 -7.57
C ASP A 149 8.54 6.66 -8.65
N ILE A 150 9.69 6.98 -9.27
CA ILE A 150 10.31 6.11 -10.28
C ILE A 150 10.73 4.79 -9.64
N PHE A 151 11.39 4.85 -8.48
CA PHE A 151 11.82 3.65 -7.77
C PHE A 151 10.64 2.77 -7.38
N ALA A 152 9.60 3.37 -6.78
CA ALA A 152 8.39 2.65 -6.38
C ALA A 152 7.64 2.05 -7.57
N GLY A 153 7.50 2.81 -8.67
CA GLY A 153 6.90 2.35 -9.91
C GLY A 153 7.67 1.20 -10.56
N LEU A 154 9.02 1.26 -10.56
CA LEU A 154 9.89 0.18 -11.06
C LEU A 154 9.74 -1.09 -10.23
N VAL A 155 9.77 -0.98 -8.90
CA VAL A 155 9.58 -2.11 -8.01
C VAL A 155 8.20 -2.73 -8.23
N ALA A 156 7.15 -1.89 -8.34
CA ALA A 156 5.80 -2.35 -8.62
C ALA A 156 5.70 -3.09 -9.95
N ALA A 157 6.28 -2.54 -11.03
CA ALA A 157 6.28 -3.15 -12.35
C ALA A 157 7.06 -4.49 -12.41
N LEU A 158 8.08 -4.64 -11.56
CA LEU A 158 8.89 -5.86 -11.50
C LEU A 158 8.20 -6.97 -10.70
N MET A 159 7.27 -6.60 -9.80
CA MET A 159 6.49 -7.54 -8.99
C MET A 159 5.19 -8.01 -9.66
N ILE A 160 4.73 -7.32 -10.71
CA ILE A 160 3.57 -7.69 -11.53
C ILE A 160 3.95 -8.73 -12.57
#